data_14106ff47fef44c1216a139128e4310b
#
_entry.id   14106ff47fef44c1216a139128e4310b
#
_cell.length_a   1.000
_cell.length_b   1.000
_cell.length_c   1.000
_cell.angle_alpha   90.00
_cell.angle_beta   90.00
_cell.angle_gamma   90.00
#
_symmetry.space_group_name_H-M   'P 1'
#
loop_
_entity.id
_entity.type
_entity.pdbx_description
1 polymer ?
#
loop_
_entity_poly.entity_id
_entity_poly.type
_entity_poly.pdbx_seq_one_letter_code
_entity_poly.pdbx_strand_id
1 'polypeptide(L)'
;MREKSIQSQIFAAIGSRPDVRLFRNNVGVAWQGDARRLPNGDVLIRNPRRVVYGLCEGSSDLIGFRRLTIGPQHVGQQVAQFVALEVKAAKGLATPEQRNFLRVVQDSGGAGGVARGVDEALDLLGIGTSGQSNFLTEG
;
A
#
# COMPACT_ATOMS: atom_id res chain seq x y z
N MET A 1 7.80 -3.03 29.13
CA MET A 1 7.66 -3.88 27.93
C MET A 1 8.35 -3.16 26.77
N ARG A 2 9.11 -3.88 25.97
CA ARG A 2 9.80 -3.25 24.83
C ARG A 2 8.81 -2.90 23.74
N GLU A 3 9.00 -1.80 23.05
CA GLU A 3 8.16 -1.29 21.97
C GLU A 3 7.86 -2.36 20.87
N LYS A 4 8.88 -3.12 20.45
CA LYS A 4 8.71 -4.23 19.52
C LYS A 4 7.74 -5.31 20.01
N SER A 5 7.69 -5.55 21.31
CA SER A 5 6.73 -6.50 21.90
C SER A 5 5.31 -5.96 21.85
N ILE A 6 5.14 -4.69 22.16
CA ILE A 6 3.85 -3.99 22.07
C ILE A 6 3.35 -3.99 20.62
N GLN A 7 4.21 -3.62 19.67
CA GLN A 7 3.90 -3.63 18.25
C GLN A 7 3.45 -5.00 17.75
N SER A 8 4.13 -6.07 18.18
CA SER A 8 3.76 -7.44 17.81
C SER A 8 2.43 -7.88 18.40
N GLN A 9 2.11 -7.47 19.62
CA GLN A 9 0.82 -7.75 20.25
C GLN A 9 -0.32 -7.02 19.53
N ILE A 10 -0.13 -5.76 19.20
CA ILE A 10 -1.10 -4.97 18.44
C ILE A 10 -1.31 -5.59 17.05
N PHE A 11 -0.24 -5.93 16.36
CA PHE A 11 -0.31 -6.55 15.04
C PHE A 11 -1.09 -7.88 15.07
N ALA A 12 -0.86 -8.72 16.08
CA ALA A 12 -1.57 -9.98 16.24
C ALA A 12 -3.06 -9.76 16.57
N ALA A 13 -3.37 -8.89 17.51
CA ALA A 13 -4.73 -8.66 17.97
C ALA A 13 -5.61 -7.98 16.90
N ILE A 14 -5.11 -6.93 16.27
CA ILE A 14 -5.87 -6.16 15.28
C ILE A 14 -5.78 -6.82 13.90
N GLY A 15 -4.61 -7.32 13.51
CA GLY A 15 -4.39 -7.95 12.21
C GLY A 15 -5.13 -9.28 12.02
N SER A 16 -5.58 -9.93 13.10
CA SER A 16 -6.42 -11.12 13.03
C SER A 16 -7.90 -10.84 12.72
N ARG A 17 -8.33 -9.58 12.81
CA ARG A 17 -9.71 -9.20 12.52
C ARG A 17 -10.03 -9.33 11.02
N PRO A 18 -11.20 -9.87 10.65
CA PRO A 18 -11.57 -10.04 9.24
C PRO A 18 -11.82 -8.71 8.50
N ASP A 19 -12.10 -7.64 9.24
CA ASP A 19 -12.37 -6.30 8.71
C ASP A 19 -11.13 -5.41 8.60
N VAL A 20 -9.96 -5.90 9.00
CA VAL A 20 -8.71 -5.12 9.05
C VAL A 20 -7.59 -5.80 8.27
N ARG A 21 -6.78 -5.02 7.60
CA ARG A 21 -5.46 -5.40 7.08
C ARG A 21 -4.40 -4.47 7.64
N LEU A 22 -3.42 -5.02 8.32
CA LEU A 22 -2.26 -4.29 8.80
C LEU A 22 -0.99 -4.74 8.09
N PHE A 23 -0.13 -3.79 7.85
CA PHE A 23 1.21 -3.98 7.29
C PHE A 23 2.24 -3.41 8.24
N ARG A 24 3.39 -4.08 8.37
CA ARG A 24 4.56 -3.49 9.02
C ARG A 24 5.20 -2.49 8.05
N ASN A 25 5.40 -1.28 8.54
CA ASN A 25 6.02 -0.21 7.76
C ASN A 25 7.36 0.16 8.41
N ASN A 26 8.34 -0.67 8.18
CA ASN A 26 9.69 -0.37 8.62
C ASN A 26 10.29 0.67 7.66
N VAL A 27 10.66 1.82 8.18
CA VAL A 27 11.31 2.89 7.41
C VAL A 27 12.79 2.88 7.72
N GLY A 28 13.61 2.96 6.69
CA GLY A 28 15.05 2.97 6.89
C GLY A 28 15.82 3.08 5.59
N VAL A 29 17.13 2.87 5.71
CA VAL A 29 18.06 2.92 4.60
C VAL A 29 18.69 1.54 4.42
N ALA A 30 18.78 1.11 3.17
CA ALA A 30 19.49 -0.08 2.77
C ALA A 30 20.46 0.25 1.61
N TRP A 31 21.31 -0.69 1.30
CA TRP A 31 22.25 -0.61 0.18
C TRP A 31 21.95 -1.72 -0.81
N GLN A 32 21.79 -1.36 -2.06
CA GLN A 32 21.59 -2.28 -3.17
C GLN A 32 22.83 -2.28 -4.06
N GLY A 33 23.27 -3.46 -4.48
CA GLY A 33 24.43 -3.62 -5.36
C GLY A 33 24.82 -5.09 -5.46
N ASP A 34 26.04 -5.34 -5.93
CA ASP A 34 26.59 -6.68 -6.06
C ASP A 34 27.04 -7.19 -4.68
N ALA A 35 26.20 -7.94 -4.02
CA ALA A 35 26.42 -8.41 -2.65
C ALA A 35 27.19 -9.73 -2.64
N ARG A 36 28.22 -9.81 -1.79
CA ARG A 36 28.97 -11.02 -1.52
C ARG A 36 29.11 -11.23 -0.02
N ARG A 37 28.74 -12.41 0.47
CA ARG A 37 28.97 -12.80 1.86
C ARG A 37 30.42 -13.18 2.07
N LEU A 38 31.03 -12.64 3.11
CA LEU A 38 32.38 -12.95 3.54
C LEU A 38 32.40 -14.12 4.54
N PRO A 39 33.56 -14.81 4.73
CA PRO A 39 33.66 -15.95 5.64
C PRO A 39 33.31 -15.63 7.11
N ASN A 40 33.53 -14.38 7.55
CA ASN A 40 33.20 -13.90 8.90
C ASN A 40 31.70 -13.56 9.08
N GLY A 41 30.87 -13.72 8.04
CA GLY A 41 29.45 -13.39 8.05
C GLY A 41 29.10 -11.98 7.59
N ASP A 42 30.07 -11.12 7.36
CA ASP A 42 29.86 -9.78 6.80
C ASP A 42 29.40 -9.85 5.34
N VAL A 43 28.79 -8.78 4.88
CA VAL A 43 28.40 -8.62 3.48
C VAL A 43 29.13 -7.42 2.88
N LEU A 44 29.88 -7.69 1.80
CA LEU A 44 30.50 -6.66 0.97
C LEU A 44 29.56 -6.36 -0.19
N ILE A 45 29.27 -5.08 -0.40
CA ILE A 45 28.45 -4.62 -1.53
C ILE A 45 29.31 -3.78 -2.45
N ARG A 46 29.50 -4.23 -3.71
CA ARG A 46 30.17 -3.47 -4.76
C ARG A 46 29.15 -2.62 -5.52
N ASN A 47 29.59 -1.46 -6.00
CA ASN A 47 28.74 -0.48 -6.67
C ASN A 47 27.46 -0.17 -5.87
N PRO A 48 27.60 0.20 -4.58
CA PRO A 48 26.44 0.37 -3.72
C PRO A 48 25.58 1.55 -4.17
N ARG A 49 24.27 1.34 -4.20
CA ARG A 49 23.26 2.37 -4.37
C ARG A 49 22.45 2.46 -3.09
N ARG A 50 22.32 3.66 -2.56
CA ARG A 50 21.49 3.93 -1.38
C ARG A 50 20.01 3.78 -1.74
N VAL A 51 19.27 3.01 -0.95
CA VAL A 51 17.84 2.79 -1.12
C VAL A 51 17.15 3.13 0.20
N VAL A 52 16.12 3.96 0.13
CA VAL A 52 15.23 4.21 1.25
C VAL A 52 14.02 3.30 1.10
N TYR A 53 13.67 2.58 2.15
CA TYR A 53 12.50 1.71 2.19
C TYR A 53 11.48 2.18 3.23
N GLY A 54 10.25 1.67 3.12
CA GLY A 54 9.09 2.15 3.87
C GLY A 54 8.34 3.25 3.12
N LEU A 55 7.30 3.80 3.72
CA LEU A 55 6.50 4.85 3.07
C LEU A 55 7.27 6.16 2.98
N CYS A 56 7.60 6.72 4.11
CA CYS A 56 8.38 7.96 4.23
C CYS A 56 8.88 8.12 5.65
N GLU A 57 9.86 9.00 5.83
CA GLU A 57 10.34 9.37 7.15
C GLU A 57 9.18 9.92 8.01
N GLY A 58 9.08 9.46 9.25
CA GLY A 58 8.02 9.83 10.17
C GLY A 58 6.69 9.09 9.98
N SER A 59 6.58 8.19 8.98
CA SER A 59 5.39 7.35 8.85
C SER A 59 5.29 6.31 9.96
N SER A 60 4.06 5.89 10.27
CA SER A 60 3.76 4.99 11.40
C SER A 60 4.31 3.58 11.20
N ASP A 61 4.63 2.90 12.30
CA ASP A 61 5.16 1.52 12.30
C ASP A 61 4.18 0.48 11.74
N LEU A 62 2.91 0.69 11.97
CA LEU A 62 1.82 -0.15 11.47
C LEU A 62 0.87 0.71 10.66
N ILE A 63 0.63 0.31 9.44
CA ILE A 63 -0.29 0.96 8.51
C ILE A 63 -1.22 -0.08 7.91
N GLY A 64 -2.31 0.35 7.36
CA GLY A 64 -3.25 -0.57 6.72
C GLY A 64 -4.59 0.06 6.46
N PHE A 65 -5.61 -0.78 6.33
CA PHE A 65 -6.96 -0.31 6.11
C PHE A 65 -7.97 -1.15 6.91
N ARG A 66 -9.09 -0.52 7.21
CA ARG A 66 -10.26 -1.17 7.78
C ARG A 66 -11.41 -1.10 6.79
N ARG A 67 -12.07 -2.23 6.56
CA ARG A 67 -13.32 -2.27 5.80
C ARG A 67 -14.41 -1.57 6.59
N LEU A 68 -14.95 -0.50 6.05
CA LEU A 68 -15.99 0.30 6.65
C LEU A 68 -17.26 0.20 5.77
N THR A 69 -18.35 -0.26 6.35
CA THR A 69 -19.64 -0.19 5.67
C THR A 69 -20.23 1.21 5.85
N ILE A 70 -20.40 1.91 4.75
CA ILE A 70 -20.96 3.26 4.76
C ILE A 70 -22.44 3.20 5.04
N GLY A 71 -22.88 3.97 6.04
CA GLY A 71 -24.28 4.10 6.45
C GLY A 71 -24.68 5.56 6.65
N PRO A 72 -25.95 5.82 7.04
CA PRO A 72 -26.46 7.20 7.22
C PRO A 72 -25.64 8.05 8.18
N GLN A 73 -25.03 7.44 9.21
CA GLN A 73 -24.18 8.12 10.19
C GLN A 73 -22.89 8.69 9.59
N HIS A 74 -22.52 8.29 8.37
CA HIS A 74 -21.30 8.72 7.71
C HIS A 74 -21.52 9.86 6.70
N VAL A 75 -22.77 10.27 6.49
CA VAL A 75 -23.07 11.36 5.54
C VAL A 75 -22.34 12.64 5.94
N GLY A 76 -21.62 13.22 5.00
CA GLY A 76 -20.80 14.42 5.21
C GLY A 76 -19.41 14.17 5.79
N GLN A 77 -19.08 12.94 6.15
CA GLN A 77 -17.73 12.57 6.58
C GLN A 77 -16.82 12.30 5.39
N GLN A 78 -15.53 12.60 5.57
CA GLN A 78 -14.48 12.21 4.64
C GLN A 78 -13.84 10.92 5.11
N VAL A 79 -13.59 10.01 4.18
CA VAL A 79 -12.93 8.73 4.44
C VAL A 79 -11.73 8.61 3.51
N ALA A 80 -10.57 8.30 4.07
CA ALA A 80 -9.39 7.97 3.27
C ALA A 80 -9.57 6.58 2.65
N GLN A 81 -9.76 6.52 1.34
CA GLN A 81 -9.84 5.26 0.61
C GLN A 81 -8.44 4.73 0.33
N PHE A 82 -8.19 3.46 0.64
CA PHE A 82 -6.92 2.84 0.31
C PHE A 82 -6.76 2.68 -1.21
N VAL A 83 -5.60 3.06 -1.72
CA VAL A 83 -5.29 3.04 -3.15
C VAL A 83 -4.09 2.13 -3.39
N ALA A 84 -4.18 1.26 -4.39
CA ALA A 84 -3.09 0.39 -4.81
C ALA A 84 -2.97 0.37 -6.33
N LEU A 85 -1.91 0.93 -6.86
CA LEU A 85 -1.62 0.95 -8.29
C LEU A 85 -0.36 0.11 -8.56
N GLU A 86 -0.54 -0.98 -9.29
CA GLU A 86 0.57 -1.77 -9.84
C GLU A 86 0.94 -1.23 -11.21
N VAL A 87 2.16 -0.72 -11.32
CA VAL A 87 2.62 -0.10 -12.57
C VAL A 87 3.36 -1.13 -13.43
N LYS A 88 2.94 -1.27 -14.67
CA LYS A 88 3.56 -2.15 -15.66
C LYS A 88 3.82 -1.43 -16.97
N ALA A 89 4.89 -1.85 -17.67
CA ALA A 89 5.09 -1.48 -19.06
C ALA A 89 4.01 -2.12 -19.96
N ALA A 90 3.91 -1.68 -21.21
CA ALA A 90 2.84 -2.06 -22.15
C ALA A 90 2.58 -3.58 -22.25
N LYS A 91 3.64 -4.39 -22.22
CA LYS A 91 3.56 -5.86 -22.30
C LYS A 91 3.78 -6.56 -20.94
N GLY A 92 4.00 -5.81 -19.88
CA GLY A 92 4.22 -6.35 -18.55
C GLY A 92 2.94 -6.95 -17.97
N LEU A 93 3.08 -8.06 -17.25
CA LEU A 93 1.97 -8.71 -16.56
C LEU A 93 2.17 -8.63 -15.05
N ALA A 94 1.08 -8.46 -14.34
CA ALA A 94 1.09 -8.58 -12.89
C ALA A 94 1.29 -10.04 -12.47
N THR A 95 2.10 -10.27 -11.45
CA THR A 95 2.27 -11.61 -10.87
C THR A 95 0.98 -12.08 -10.20
N PRO A 96 0.83 -13.40 -9.94
CA PRO A 96 -0.31 -13.91 -9.17
C PRO A 96 -0.45 -13.24 -7.79
N GLU A 97 0.67 -13.00 -7.11
CA GLU A 97 0.71 -12.33 -5.80
C GLU A 97 0.24 -10.88 -5.90
N GLN A 98 0.70 -10.16 -6.91
CA GLN A 98 0.26 -8.77 -7.16
C GLN A 98 -1.23 -8.72 -7.47
N ARG A 99 -1.73 -9.60 -8.31
CA ARG A 99 -3.18 -9.69 -8.60
C ARG A 99 -3.99 -10.02 -7.35
N ASN A 100 -3.50 -10.94 -6.52
CA ASN A 100 -4.18 -11.28 -5.26
C ASN A 100 -4.23 -10.09 -4.30
N PHE A 101 -3.13 -9.34 -4.18
CA PHE A 101 -3.10 -8.13 -3.36
C PHE A 101 -4.12 -7.09 -3.84
N LEU A 102 -4.14 -6.81 -5.14
CA LEU A 102 -5.10 -5.88 -5.74
C LEU A 102 -6.55 -6.32 -5.52
N ARG A 103 -6.84 -7.60 -5.67
CA ARG A 103 -8.17 -8.17 -5.42
C ARG A 103 -8.61 -7.95 -3.96
N VAL A 104 -7.72 -8.22 -3.00
CA VAL A 104 -8.01 -8.00 -1.57
C VAL A 104 -8.31 -6.53 -1.28
N VAL A 105 -7.57 -5.61 -1.89
CA VAL A 105 -7.81 -4.17 -1.78
C VAL A 105 -9.18 -3.80 -2.34
N GLN A 106 -9.48 -4.23 -3.55
CA GLN A 106 -10.76 -3.94 -4.22
C GLN A 106 -11.95 -4.53 -3.46
N ASP A 107 -11.87 -5.78 -3.05
CA ASP A 107 -12.93 -6.46 -2.29
C ASP A 107 -13.18 -5.81 -0.91
N SER A 108 -12.21 -5.07 -0.41
CA SER A 108 -12.31 -4.34 0.85
C SER A 108 -12.83 -2.91 0.70
N GLY A 109 -13.15 -2.48 -0.52
CA GLY A 109 -13.62 -1.12 -0.81
C GLY A 109 -12.51 -0.13 -1.21
N GLY A 110 -11.28 -0.59 -1.35
CA GLY A 110 -10.18 0.20 -1.90
C GLY A 110 -10.28 0.36 -3.42
N ALA A 111 -9.49 1.26 -3.97
CA ALA A 111 -9.40 1.52 -5.40
C ALA A 111 -8.03 1.11 -5.93
N GLY A 112 -7.98 0.65 -7.18
CA GLY A 112 -6.72 0.36 -7.82
C GLY A 112 -6.80 -0.79 -8.83
N GLY A 113 -5.63 -1.13 -9.33
CA GLY A 113 -5.45 -2.16 -10.34
C GLY A 113 -4.10 -2.02 -11.02
N VAL A 114 -3.96 -2.64 -12.19
CA VAL A 114 -2.77 -2.53 -13.03
C VAL A 114 -2.91 -1.32 -13.96
N ALA A 115 -1.96 -0.41 -13.91
CA ALA A 115 -1.91 0.77 -14.77
C ALA A 115 -0.66 0.77 -15.64
N ARG A 116 -0.80 1.15 -16.89
CA ARG A 116 0.29 1.29 -17.86
C ARG A 116 0.56 2.74 -18.27
N GLY A 117 -0.17 3.66 -17.65
CA GLY A 117 -0.06 5.09 -17.88
C GLY A 117 -0.96 5.89 -16.96
N VAL A 118 -0.86 7.20 -17.06
CA VAL A 118 -1.61 8.13 -16.20
C VAL A 118 -3.12 7.98 -16.41
N ASP A 119 -3.59 7.86 -17.65
CA ASP A 119 -5.02 7.77 -17.94
C ASP A 119 -5.65 6.51 -17.32
N GLU A 120 -5.00 5.35 -17.47
CA GLU A 120 -5.46 4.11 -16.83
C GLU A 120 -5.48 4.23 -15.29
N ALA A 121 -4.47 4.88 -14.72
CA ALA A 121 -4.42 5.10 -13.27
C ALA A 121 -5.57 5.98 -12.79
N LEU A 122 -5.87 7.07 -13.50
CA LEU A 122 -6.98 7.94 -13.17
C LEU A 122 -8.33 7.21 -13.27
N ASP A 123 -8.52 6.41 -14.30
CA ASP A 123 -9.74 5.61 -14.47
C ASP A 123 -9.92 4.60 -13.33
N LEU A 124 -8.85 3.92 -12.92
CA LEU A 124 -8.86 2.98 -11.80
C LEU A 124 -9.24 3.64 -10.46
N LEU A 125 -8.92 4.93 -10.30
CA LEU A 125 -9.27 5.70 -9.10
C LEU A 125 -10.64 6.38 -9.21
N GLY A 126 -11.34 6.24 -10.33
CA GLY A 126 -12.61 6.93 -10.58
C GLY A 126 -12.46 8.43 -10.81
N ILE A 127 -11.26 8.88 -11.19
CA ILE A 127 -10.96 10.27 -11.51
C ILE A 127 -10.90 10.37 -13.04
N GLY A 128 -12.00 10.82 -13.66
CA GLY A 128 -12.05 10.94 -15.13
C GLY A 128 -11.12 12.02 -15.65
N THR A 129 -10.54 11.76 -16.84
CA THR A 129 -9.73 12.73 -17.61
C THR A 129 -10.58 13.82 -18.25
N SER A 130 -11.87 13.60 -18.44
CA SER A 130 -12.86 14.59 -18.85
C SER A 130 -13.59 15.09 -17.62
N GLY A 131 -13.31 16.34 -17.25
CA GLY A 131 -13.88 17.02 -16.08
C GLY A 131 -15.41 16.98 -16.01
N GLN A 132 -15.93 15.91 -15.47
CA GLN A 132 -17.28 15.86 -14.95
C GLN A 132 -17.20 15.18 -13.58
N SER A 133 -17.08 16.00 -12.56
CA SER A 133 -17.51 15.60 -11.25
C SER A 133 -19.02 15.39 -11.30
N ASN A 134 -19.47 14.16 -11.44
CA ASN A 134 -20.85 13.82 -11.17
C ASN A 134 -21.06 13.81 -9.65
N PHE A 135 -20.94 14.97 -9.03
CA PHE A 135 -21.68 15.24 -7.83
C PHE A 135 -23.06 15.69 -8.32
N LEU A 136 -24.01 14.77 -8.28
CA LEU A 136 -25.42 15.11 -8.34
C LEU A 136 -25.73 16.03 -7.15
N THR A 137 -25.67 17.32 -7.40
CA THR A 137 -26.44 18.30 -6.65
C THR A 137 -27.87 18.19 -7.17
N GLU A 138 -28.67 17.40 -6.50
CA GLU A 138 -30.11 17.61 -6.58
C GLU A 138 -30.58 18.15 -5.26
N GLY A 139 -31.26 19.27 -5.41
CA GLY A 139 -31.81 20.13 -4.38
C GLY A 139 -32.94 19.55 -3.52
#